data_f767a16d0f0799e26f8c80028eb9a494
#
_entry.id   f767a16d0f0799e26f8c80028eb9a494
#
_cell.length_a   1.000
_cell.length_b   1.000
_cell.length_c   1.000
_cell.angle_alpha   90.00
_cell.angle_beta   90.00
_cell.angle_gamma   90.00
#
_symmetry.space_group_name_H-M   'P 1'
#
loop_
_entity.id
_entity.type
_entity.pdbx_description
1 polymer ?
#
loop_
_entity_poly.entity_id
_entity_poly.type
_entity_poly.pdbx_seq_one_letter_code
_entity_poly.pdbx_strand_id
1 'polypeptide(L)'
;MILDDGGDLTALMHKEYKDLMKDVKGLSEETTTGVLALKKMEKEKTLLVPAINVNDSVTKSKFDNLYGCRESLVDGIKRATDVMMSGKVAIVAGFGDVGKGSAASLKQSGARVMITETDPICALQAAMEGYEVVTMDDMIS
;
A
#
# COMPACT_ATOMS: atom_id res chain seq x y z
N MET A 1 13.08 6.09 19.91
CA MET A 1 11.84 5.82 19.16
C MET A 1 12.21 5.37 17.77
N ILE A 2 11.50 4.36 17.22
CA ILE A 2 11.68 3.91 15.83
C ILE A 2 10.56 4.52 14.99
N LEU A 3 10.88 4.99 13.80
CA LEU A 3 9.94 5.32 12.74
C LEU A 3 10.19 4.32 11.60
N ASP A 4 9.18 3.56 11.22
CA ASP A 4 9.29 2.48 10.24
C ASP A 4 8.24 2.60 9.13
N ASP A 5 8.57 2.04 7.99
CA ASP A 5 7.73 2.01 6.79
C ASP A 5 7.84 0.61 6.15
N GLY A 6 6.95 -0.29 6.55
CA GLY A 6 6.89 -1.68 6.09
C GLY A 6 7.35 -2.71 7.11
N GLY A 7 7.84 -2.29 8.28
CA GLY A 7 8.19 -3.17 9.40
C GLY A 7 9.57 -3.82 9.31
N ASP A 8 10.40 -3.46 8.32
CA ASP A 8 11.72 -4.09 8.12
C ASP A 8 12.70 -3.72 9.24
N LEU A 9 12.80 -2.44 9.59
CA LEU A 9 13.64 -2.00 10.69
C LEU A 9 13.16 -2.59 12.01
N THR A 10 11.87 -2.61 12.23
CA THR A 10 11.25 -3.23 13.41
C THR A 10 11.60 -4.71 13.51
N ALA A 11 11.48 -5.46 12.41
CA ALA A 11 11.81 -6.88 12.36
C ALA A 11 13.30 -7.12 12.64
N LEU A 12 14.17 -6.33 12.05
CA LEU A 12 15.61 -6.39 12.26
C LEU A 12 15.96 -6.19 13.74
N MET A 13 15.43 -5.12 14.33
CA MET A 13 15.66 -4.77 15.74
C MET A 13 15.16 -5.86 16.70
N HIS A 14 14.01 -6.46 16.42
CA HIS A 14 13.45 -7.54 17.26
C HIS A 14 14.21 -8.85 17.14
N LYS A 15 14.83 -9.13 15.99
CA LYS A 15 15.56 -10.37 15.76
C LYS A 15 17.03 -10.29 16.17
N GLU A 16 17.72 -9.28 15.68
CA GLU A 16 19.17 -9.21 15.75
C GLU A 16 19.70 -8.25 16.83
N TYR A 17 18.92 -7.22 17.17
CA TYR A 17 19.35 -6.15 18.07
C TYR A 17 18.48 -6.00 19.31
N LYS A 18 18.06 -7.12 19.89
CA LYS A 18 17.18 -7.13 21.09
C LYS A 18 17.72 -6.34 22.27
N ASP A 19 19.03 -6.29 22.41
CA ASP A 19 19.63 -5.52 23.50
C ASP A 19 19.43 -4.02 23.34
N LEU A 20 19.43 -3.50 22.12
CA LEU A 20 19.13 -2.11 21.82
C LEU A 20 17.64 -1.78 22.03
N MET A 21 16.76 -2.78 21.92
CA MET A 21 15.33 -2.58 22.15
C MET A 21 15.00 -2.14 23.58
N LYS A 22 15.88 -2.40 24.54
CA LYS A 22 15.71 -1.95 25.94
C LYS A 22 15.65 -0.43 26.08
N ASP A 23 16.31 0.29 25.16
CA ASP A 23 16.34 1.75 25.13
C ASP A 23 15.26 2.36 24.23
N VAL A 24 14.57 1.54 23.46
CA VAL A 24 13.48 1.97 22.56
C VAL A 24 12.18 2.13 23.38
N LYS A 25 11.63 3.33 23.40
CA LYS A 25 10.39 3.63 24.15
C LYS A 25 9.11 3.33 23.38
N GLY A 26 9.21 3.13 22.07
CA GLY A 26 8.09 2.82 21.19
C GLY A 26 8.49 2.99 19.74
N LEU A 27 7.56 2.59 18.87
CA LEU A 27 7.70 2.74 17.43
C LEU A 27 6.44 3.30 16.79
N SER A 28 6.57 3.91 15.62
CA SER A 28 5.45 4.30 14.77
C SER A 28 5.63 3.68 13.39
N GLU A 29 4.52 3.16 12.85
CA GLU A 29 4.49 2.49 11.54
C GLU A 29 3.58 3.27 10.61
N GLU A 30 4.08 3.55 9.41
CA GLU A 30 3.40 4.41 8.46
C GLU A 30 2.64 3.65 7.37
N THR A 31 2.84 2.33 7.18
CA THR A 31 2.26 1.64 6.03
C THR A 31 1.54 0.33 6.40
N THR A 32 0.59 -0.08 5.55
CA THR A 32 -0.29 -1.24 5.77
C THR A 32 0.47 -2.54 6.03
N THR A 33 1.52 -2.82 5.26
CA THR A 33 2.31 -4.06 5.41
C THR A 33 3.00 -4.13 6.77
N GLY A 34 3.56 -3.02 7.24
CA GLY A 34 4.16 -2.93 8.56
C GLY A 34 3.13 -3.06 9.68
N VAL A 35 1.97 -2.42 9.55
CA VAL A 35 0.86 -2.56 10.52
C VAL A 35 0.41 -4.02 10.63
N LEU A 36 0.30 -4.74 9.51
CA LEU A 36 -0.05 -6.17 9.54
C LEU A 36 1.04 -7.01 10.24
N ALA A 37 2.32 -6.70 10.00
CA ALA A 37 3.43 -7.35 10.71
C ALA A 37 3.37 -7.09 12.21
N LEU A 38 3.13 -5.84 12.63
CA LEU A 38 2.99 -5.47 14.04
C LEU A 38 1.81 -6.18 14.72
N LYS A 39 0.65 -6.22 14.08
CA LYS A 39 -0.53 -6.95 14.59
C LYS A 39 -0.23 -8.45 14.77
N LYS A 40 0.53 -9.03 13.86
CA LYS A 40 0.99 -10.42 13.98
C LYS A 40 1.92 -10.58 15.19
N MET A 41 2.92 -9.71 15.34
CA MET A 41 3.86 -9.73 16.47
C MET A 41 3.14 -9.53 17.80
N GLU A 42 2.14 -8.66 17.87
CA GLU A 42 1.31 -8.46 19.04
C GLU A 42 0.54 -9.75 19.41
N LYS A 43 -0.12 -10.36 18.44
CA LYS A 43 -0.84 -11.63 18.63
C LYS A 43 0.08 -12.76 19.12
N GLU A 44 1.28 -12.82 18.59
CA GLU A 44 2.31 -13.80 18.96
C GLU A 44 3.06 -13.43 20.25
N LYS A 45 2.74 -12.26 20.85
CA LYS A 45 3.42 -11.71 22.04
C LYS A 45 4.93 -11.53 21.86
N THR A 46 5.36 -11.25 20.64
CA THR A 46 6.76 -11.00 20.29
C THR A 46 7.10 -9.52 20.16
N LEU A 47 6.11 -8.64 20.14
CA LEU A 47 6.29 -7.19 20.11
C LEU A 47 6.82 -6.70 21.47
N LEU A 48 8.02 -6.13 21.49
CA LEU A 48 8.74 -5.77 22.72
C LEU A 48 8.44 -4.37 23.22
N VAL A 49 7.86 -3.50 22.39
CA VAL A 49 7.59 -2.10 22.74
C VAL A 49 6.23 -1.67 22.20
N PRO A 50 5.62 -0.61 22.78
CA PRO A 50 4.38 -0.05 22.24
C PRO A 50 4.56 0.40 20.79
N ALA A 51 3.56 0.13 19.95
CA ALA A 51 3.54 0.51 18.55
C ALA A 51 2.34 1.42 18.24
N ILE A 52 2.57 2.48 17.48
CA ILE A 52 1.55 3.42 17.02
C ILE A 52 1.31 3.16 15.52
N ASN A 53 0.08 2.79 15.19
CA ASN A 53 -0.37 2.68 13.81
C ASN A 53 -0.76 4.06 13.28
N VAL A 54 0.15 4.71 12.58
CA VAL A 54 -0.08 5.99 11.92
C VAL A 54 -0.84 5.81 10.59
N ASN A 55 -0.61 4.67 9.92
CA ASN A 55 -1.22 4.40 8.62
C ASN A 55 -2.75 4.49 8.63
N ASP A 56 -3.40 3.95 9.67
CA ASP A 56 -4.86 3.89 9.73
C ASP A 56 -5.49 5.17 10.32
N SER A 57 -4.69 6.18 10.62
CA SER A 57 -5.20 7.52 10.89
C SER A 57 -5.96 8.03 9.66
N VAL A 58 -7.17 8.59 9.86
CA VAL A 58 -8.00 9.11 8.76
C VAL A 58 -7.25 10.16 7.95
N THR A 59 -6.51 11.03 8.63
CA THR A 59 -5.70 12.08 7.99
C THR A 59 -4.44 11.56 7.29
N LYS A 60 -4.09 10.28 7.46
CA LYS A 60 -3.01 9.63 6.72
C LYS A 60 -3.56 8.77 5.58
N SER A 61 -4.31 7.71 5.88
CA SER A 61 -4.73 6.73 4.86
C SER A 61 -5.63 7.30 3.77
N LYS A 62 -6.56 8.19 4.14
CA LYS A 62 -7.49 8.82 3.19
C LYS A 62 -6.88 9.97 2.38
N PHE A 63 -5.66 10.37 2.70
CA PHE A 63 -4.95 11.44 2.01
C PHE A 63 -3.68 10.92 1.34
N ASP A 64 -2.68 10.48 2.11
CA ASP A 64 -1.42 10.05 1.54
C ASP A 64 -1.57 8.79 0.69
N ASN A 65 -2.22 7.74 1.21
CA ASN A 65 -2.37 6.49 0.47
C ASN A 65 -3.17 6.69 -0.83
N LEU A 66 -4.14 7.59 -0.84
CA LEU A 66 -4.97 7.89 -2.00
C LEU A 66 -4.32 8.91 -2.93
N TYR A 67 -4.12 10.14 -2.44
CA TYR A 67 -3.65 11.27 -3.26
C TYR A 67 -2.15 11.23 -3.50
N GLY A 68 -1.37 10.80 -2.51
CA GLY A 68 0.07 10.62 -2.66
C GLY A 68 0.42 9.57 -3.71
N CYS A 69 -0.25 8.42 -3.70
CA CYS A 69 -0.07 7.39 -4.71
C CYS A 69 -0.62 7.81 -6.08
N ARG A 70 -1.68 8.61 -6.13
CA ARG A 70 -2.16 9.20 -7.38
C ARG A 70 -1.10 10.04 -8.06
N GLU A 71 -0.33 10.79 -7.29
CA GLU A 71 0.75 11.63 -7.82
C GLU A 71 2.00 10.83 -8.13
N SER A 72 2.44 9.97 -7.21
CA SER A 72 3.75 9.34 -7.28
C SER A 72 3.82 8.13 -8.23
N LEU A 73 2.73 7.40 -8.46
CA LEU A 73 2.78 6.18 -9.26
C LEU A 73 3.25 6.43 -10.70
N VAL A 74 2.56 7.29 -11.42
CA VAL A 74 2.88 7.56 -12.84
C VAL A 74 4.22 8.28 -12.96
N ASP A 75 4.55 9.16 -12.02
CA ASP A 75 5.87 9.78 -11.97
C ASP A 75 6.97 8.74 -11.79
N GLY A 76 6.81 7.80 -10.85
CA GLY A 76 7.76 6.71 -10.63
C GLY A 76 7.94 5.81 -11.85
N ILE A 77 6.83 5.42 -12.51
CA ILE A 77 6.88 4.59 -13.72
C ILE A 77 7.63 5.34 -14.84
N LYS A 78 7.32 6.61 -15.08
CA LYS A 78 7.98 7.41 -16.12
C LYS A 78 9.46 7.57 -15.86
N ARG A 79 9.87 7.85 -14.62
CA ARG A 79 11.28 7.96 -14.23
C ARG A 79 12.04 6.65 -14.42
N ALA A 80 11.39 5.52 -14.12
CA ALA A 80 12.03 4.21 -14.20
C ALA A 80 12.12 3.66 -15.63
N THR A 81 11.17 4.00 -16.50
CA THR A 81 10.99 3.29 -17.78
C THR A 81 10.96 4.18 -19.00
N ASP A 82 10.75 5.47 -18.83
CA ASP A 82 10.54 6.45 -19.93
C ASP A 82 9.40 6.07 -20.89
N VAL A 83 8.41 5.32 -20.38
CA VAL A 83 7.30 4.77 -21.19
C VAL A 83 6.13 5.75 -21.23
N MET A 84 5.55 5.93 -22.41
CA MET A 84 4.27 6.62 -22.57
C MET A 84 3.11 5.77 -22.01
N MET A 85 2.32 6.33 -21.09
CA MET A 85 1.16 5.63 -20.49
C MET A 85 -0.04 5.53 -21.43
N SER A 86 -0.23 6.54 -22.28
CA SER A 86 -1.40 6.63 -23.16
C SER A 86 -1.51 5.41 -24.09
N GLY A 87 -2.72 4.85 -24.16
CA GLY A 87 -3.05 3.69 -24.98
C GLY A 87 -2.59 2.34 -24.42
N LYS A 88 -1.83 2.31 -23.35
CA LYS A 88 -1.41 1.04 -22.74
C LYS A 88 -2.52 0.43 -21.89
N VAL A 89 -2.49 -0.89 -21.75
CA VAL A 89 -3.28 -1.61 -20.77
C VAL A 89 -2.51 -1.62 -19.45
N ALA A 90 -3.18 -1.23 -18.38
CA ALA A 90 -2.63 -1.25 -17.04
C ALA A 90 -3.54 -2.07 -16.11
N ILE A 91 -2.95 -3.00 -15.37
CA ILE A 91 -3.67 -3.78 -14.37
C ILE A 91 -3.29 -3.24 -13.00
N VAL A 92 -4.29 -2.91 -12.20
CA VAL A 92 -4.12 -2.51 -10.80
C VAL A 92 -4.64 -3.63 -9.92
N ALA A 93 -3.74 -4.25 -9.17
CA ALA A 93 -4.06 -5.30 -8.22
C ALA A 93 -4.43 -4.69 -6.87
N GLY A 94 -5.72 -4.70 -6.55
CA GLY A 94 -6.30 -4.08 -5.38
C GLY A 94 -6.97 -2.72 -5.68
N PHE A 95 -8.10 -2.45 -4.99
CA PHE A 95 -8.84 -1.19 -5.11
C PHE A 95 -9.14 -0.57 -3.73
N GLY A 96 -8.19 -0.70 -2.80
CA GLY A 96 -8.11 0.10 -1.57
C GLY A 96 -7.68 1.54 -1.88
N ASP A 97 -7.28 2.31 -0.86
CA ASP A 97 -6.91 3.72 -1.05
C ASP A 97 -5.76 3.89 -2.06
N VAL A 98 -4.72 3.07 -1.97
CA VAL A 98 -3.58 3.07 -2.92
C VAL A 98 -4.04 2.71 -4.33
N GLY A 99 -4.83 1.63 -4.47
CA GLY A 99 -5.35 1.18 -5.76
C GLY A 99 -6.24 2.21 -6.43
N LYS A 100 -7.13 2.88 -5.68
CA LYS A 100 -7.98 3.97 -6.18
C LYS A 100 -7.15 5.14 -6.72
N GLY A 101 -6.18 5.58 -5.97
CA GLY A 101 -5.26 6.64 -6.40
C GLY A 101 -4.49 6.27 -7.66
N SER A 102 -3.92 5.08 -7.66
CA SER A 102 -3.14 4.52 -8.77
C SER A 102 -3.97 4.38 -10.05
N ALA A 103 -5.15 3.79 -9.95
CA ALA A 103 -6.06 3.62 -11.08
C ALA A 103 -6.49 4.96 -11.69
N ALA A 104 -6.82 5.94 -10.84
CA ALA A 104 -7.20 7.28 -11.29
C ALA A 104 -6.06 7.96 -12.06
N SER A 105 -4.84 7.88 -11.56
CA SER A 105 -3.65 8.44 -12.18
C SER A 105 -3.36 7.83 -13.55
N LEU A 106 -3.40 6.50 -13.65
CA LEU A 106 -3.20 5.77 -14.90
C LEU A 106 -4.29 6.11 -15.94
N LYS A 107 -5.56 6.11 -15.52
CA LYS A 107 -6.70 6.47 -16.38
C LYS A 107 -6.58 7.91 -16.89
N GLN A 108 -6.20 8.84 -16.01
CA GLN A 108 -5.98 10.25 -16.38
C GLN A 108 -4.81 10.43 -17.36
N SER A 109 -3.81 9.56 -17.29
CA SER A 109 -2.68 9.52 -18.23
C SER A 109 -3.00 8.82 -19.56
N GLY A 110 -4.25 8.40 -19.76
CA GLY A 110 -4.72 7.78 -21.01
C GLY A 110 -4.51 6.28 -21.12
N ALA A 111 -4.20 5.60 -20.03
CA ALA A 111 -4.16 4.14 -19.99
C ALA A 111 -5.57 3.53 -19.93
N ARG A 112 -5.73 2.33 -20.50
CA ARG A 112 -6.89 1.49 -20.27
C ARG A 112 -6.67 0.69 -19.00
N VAL A 113 -7.41 1.03 -17.94
CA VAL A 113 -7.17 0.49 -16.61
C VAL A 113 -8.17 -0.62 -16.30
N MET A 114 -7.66 -1.76 -15.89
CA MET A 114 -8.41 -2.90 -15.37
C MET A 114 -8.04 -3.14 -13.91
N ILE A 115 -9.00 -3.57 -13.12
CA ILE A 115 -8.84 -3.80 -11.68
C ILE A 115 -9.01 -5.28 -11.39
N THR A 116 -8.12 -5.83 -10.58
CA THR A 116 -8.35 -7.12 -9.93
C THR A 116 -8.45 -6.91 -8.42
N GLU A 117 -9.48 -7.46 -7.80
CA GLU A 117 -9.77 -7.22 -6.39
C GLU A 117 -10.49 -8.44 -5.77
N THR A 118 -10.10 -8.78 -4.55
CA THR A 118 -10.70 -9.90 -3.80
C THR A 118 -11.83 -9.46 -2.88
N ASP A 119 -11.80 -8.22 -2.40
CA ASP A 119 -12.87 -7.64 -1.60
C ASP A 119 -14.04 -7.24 -2.50
N PRO A 120 -15.25 -7.83 -2.31
CA PRO A 120 -16.38 -7.58 -3.20
C PRO A 120 -16.89 -6.14 -3.11
N ILE A 121 -16.70 -5.44 -1.99
CA ILE A 121 -17.10 -4.04 -1.85
C ILE A 121 -16.17 -3.15 -2.66
N CYS A 122 -14.87 -3.35 -2.53
CA CYS A 122 -13.88 -2.62 -3.33
C CYS A 122 -14.03 -2.92 -4.83
N ALA A 123 -14.30 -4.18 -5.20
CA ALA A 123 -14.57 -4.56 -6.58
C ALA A 123 -15.82 -3.84 -7.15
N LEU A 124 -16.91 -3.78 -6.37
CA LEU A 124 -18.11 -3.05 -6.76
C LEU A 124 -17.84 -1.55 -6.89
N GLN A 125 -17.06 -0.96 -5.99
CA GLN A 125 -16.66 0.44 -6.11
C GLN A 125 -15.88 0.70 -7.41
N ALA A 126 -14.96 -0.19 -7.78
CA ALA A 126 -14.22 -0.08 -9.03
C ALA A 126 -15.15 -0.11 -10.24
N ALA A 127 -16.10 -1.05 -10.27
CA ALA A 127 -17.11 -1.13 -11.33
C ALA A 127 -17.97 0.14 -11.41
N MET A 128 -18.41 0.69 -10.28
CA MET A 128 -19.19 1.93 -10.22
C MET A 128 -18.41 3.16 -10.69
N GLU A 129 -17.07 3.15 -10.54
CA GLU A 129 -16.19 4.19 -11.07
C GLU A 129 -15.83 3.99 -12.55
N GLY A 130 -16.41 2.96 -13.19
CA GLY A 130 -16.25 2.70 -14.63
C GLY A 130 -14.94 2.03 -14.99
N TYR A 131 -14.39 1.22 -14.09
CA TYR A 131 -13.30 0.31 -14.39
C TYR A 131 -13.83 -1.07 -14.73
N GLU A 132 -13.15 -1.76 -15.63
CA GLU A 132 -13.35 -3.18 -15.84
C GLU A 132 -12.74 -3.97 -14.68
N VAL A 133 -13.54 -4.82 -14.03
CA VAL A 133 -13.09 -5.67 -12.93
C VAL A 133 -12.94 -7.09 -13.45
N VAL A 134 -11.76 -7.64 -13.32
CA VAL A 134 -11.35 -8.93 -13.92
C VAL A 134 -10.62 -9.78 -12.89
N THR A 135 -10.54 -11.08 -13.16
CA THR A 135 -9.64 -11.95 -12.39
C THR A 135 -8.22 -11.84 -12.94
N MET A 136 -7.23 -12.21 -12.12
CA MET A 136 -5.85 -12.22 -12.58
C MET A 136 -5.64 -13.24 -13.71
N ASP A 137 -6.34 -14.36 -13.67
CA ASP A 137 -6.24 -15.41 -14.67
C ASP A 137 -6.78 -14.96 -16.05
N ASP A 138 -7.84 -14.17 -16.07
CA ASP A 138 -8.40 -13.60 -17.30
C ASP A 138 -7.42 -12.62 -18.00
N MET A 139 -6.46 -12.09 -17.24
CA MET A 139 -5.51 -11.11 -17.76
C MET A 139 -4.25 -11.73 -18.37
N ILE A 140 -3.95 -12.99 -18.03
CA ILE A 140 -2.73 -13.67 -18.44
C ILE A 140 -2.97 -14.51 -19.72
N SER A 141 -4.24 -14.76 -20.02
CA SER A 141 -4.67 -15.49 -21.23
C SER A 141 -4.80 -14.56 -22.45
#